data_c834ce84ae7c98d71eec9f98b964b045
#
_entry.id   c834ce84ae7c98d71eec9f98b964b045
#
_cell.length_a   1.000
_cell.length_b   1.000
_cell.length_c   1.000
_cell.angle_alpha   90.00
_cell.angle_beta   90.00
_cell.angle_gamma   90.00
#
_symmetry.space_group_name_H-M   'P 1'
#
loop_
_entity.id
_entity.type
_entity.pdbx_description
1 polymer ?
#
loop_
_entity_poly.entity_id
_entity_poly.type
_entity_poly.pdbx_seq_one_letter_code
_entity_poly.pdbx_strand_id
1 'polypeptide(L)'
;MKSFDRIEALAGKHHGGPKGIAAALRHWQVDTDMVSKKDARYLAGMAKAVFSSGFSWEVIEKKWPGFEAAFDKFEPKKVAAYGDEKLDALLKDTRIVRNGAKIMATIENARFVVSTAKQHGSFGKFLAGWPETDQVGLMDYLHKNASRLGGATCQYFLRFEGWDAFILSGDVVKALIREGVVAKNPTSKKDLAAVQAAFNQWRKESKRPVREISRILALSVGPKGPA
;
A
#
# COMPACT_ATOMS: atom_id res chain seq x y z
N MET A 1 -5.20 2.67 25.49
CA MET A 1 -5.87 2.50 24.17
C MET A 1 -7.36 2.25 24.43
N LYS A 2 -8.26 2.99 23.75
CA LYS A 2 -9.72 2.80 23.87
C LYS A 2 -10.17 1.56 23.08
N SER A 3 -11.34 0.98 23.46
CA SER A 3 -12.01 -0.04 22.64
C SER A 3 -12.36 0.51 21.26
N PHE A 4 -12.42 -0.37 20.27
CA PHE A 4 -12.68 0.07 18.88
C PHE A 4 -14.05 0.74 18.72
N ASP A 5 -15.07 0.30 19.45
CA ASP A 5 -16.42 0.89 19.42
C ASP A 5 -16.41 2.38 19.79
N ARG A 6 -15.55 2.79 20.74
CA ARG A 6 -15.41 4.21 21.11
C ARG A 6 -14.74 5.03 20.00
N ILE A 7 -13.80 4.43 19.28
CA ILE A 7 -13.15 5.07 18.14
C ILE A 7 -14.15 5.21 16.98
N GLU A 8 -14.93 4.17 16.71
CA GLU A 8 -15.97 4.20 15.68
C GLU A 8 -17.08 5.21 16.03
N ALA A 9 -17.52 5.25 17.29
CA ALA A 9 -18.48 6.25 17.75
C ALA A 9 -17.95 7.69 17.57
N LEU A 10 -16.66 7.93 17.82
CA LEU A 10 -16.03 9.21 17.59
C LEU A 10 -15.99 9.58 16.10
N ALA A 11 -15.63 8.62 15.23
CA ALA A 11 -15.70 8.82 13.78
C ALA A 11 -17.13 9.13 13.32
N GLY A 12 -18.13 8.46 13.89
CA GLY A 12 -19.54 8.71 13.60
C GLY A 12 -19.99 10.13 13.95
N LYS A 13 -19.52 10.70 15.04
CA LYS A 13 -19.83 12.09 15.42
C LYS A 13 -19.37 13.10 14.36
N HIS A 14 -18.27 12.82 13.68
CA HIS A 14 -17.71 13.71 12.66
C HIS A 14 -18.29 13.49 11.26
N HIS A 15 -18.87 12.31 11.00
CA HIS A 15 -19.23 11.87 9.65
C HIS A 15 -20.67 11.38 9.50
N GLY A 16 -21.62 11.87 10.31
CA GLY A 16 -23.05 11.55 10.16
C GLY A 16 -23.44 10.16 10.64
N GLY A 17 -22.78 9.65 11.68
CA GLY A 17 -23.09 8.38 12.32
C GLY A 17 -22.71 7.16 11.51
N PRO A 18 -23.31 5.99 11.81
CA PRO A 18 -22.99 4.73 11.14
C PRO A 18 -23.20 4.76 9.61
N LYS A 19 -24.23 5.49 9.14
CA LYS A 19 -24.52 5.65 7.71
C LYS A 19 -23.39 6.40 6.98
N GLY A 20 -22.86 7.45 7.58
CA GLY A 20 -21.76 8.22 7.03
C GLY A 20 -20.45 7.43 7.00
N ILE A 21 -20.16 6.67 8.06
CA ILE A 21 -19.01 5.74 8.08
C ILE A 21 -19.16 4.70 6.95
N ALA A 22 -20.31 4.05 6.83
CA ALA A 22 -20.55 3.06 5.79
C ALA A 22 -20.40 3.65 4.37
N ALA A 23 -20.85 4.88 4.15
CA ALA A 23 -20.62 5.60 2.89
C ALA A 23 -19.13 5.83 2.62
N ALA A 24 -18.37 6.29 3.63
CA ALA A 24 -16.94 6.54 3.51
C ALA A 24 -16.11 5.24 3.26
N LEU A 25 -16.58 4.09 3.74
CA LEU A 25 -15.93 2.80 3.53
C LEU A 25 -16.18 2.24 2.13
N ARG A 26 -17.35 2.48 1.52
CA ARG A 26 -17.69 1.99 0.17
C ARG A 26 -16.73 2.45 -0.92
N HIS A 27 -16.20 3.64 -0.83
CA HIS A 27 -15.25 4.19 -1.80
C HIS A 27 -13.86 3.51 -1.80
N TRP A 28 -13.59 2.64 -0.82
CA TRP A 28 -12.28 2.02 -0.65
C TRP A 28 -12.35 0.49 -0.78
N GLN A 29 -13.33 -0.01 -1.50
CA GLN A 29 -13.38 -1.43 -1.83
C GLN A 29 -12.26 -1.76 -2.83
N VAL A 30 -11.49 -2.79 -2.52
CA VAL A 30 -10.43 -3.34 -3.37
C VAL A 30 -10.74 -4.81 -3.64
N ASP A 31 -10.34 -5.28 -4.79
CA ASP A 31 -10.39 -6.69 -5.11
C ASP A 31 -9.38 -7.44 -4.24
N THR A 32 -9.87 -8.31 -3.36
CA THR A 32 -9.08 -9.08 -2.40
C THR A 32 -8.67 -10.46 -2.93
N ASP A 33 -9.10 -10.84 -4.12
CA ASP A 33 -8.63 -12.08 -4.75
C ASP A 33 -7.21 -11.92 -5.28
N MET A 34 -6.24 -12.06 -4.40
CA MET A 34 -4.83 -11.92 -4.74
C MET A 34 -4.31 -13.10 -5.58
N VAL A 35 -4.86 -14.29 -5.40
CA VAL A 35 -4.31 -15.51 -6.01
C VAL A 35 -4.61 -15.59 -7.50
N SER A 36 -5.77 -15.09 -7.95
CA SER A 36 -6.17 -15.09 -9.37
C SER A 36 -5.46 -14.03 -10.21
N LYS A 37 -4.89 -13.00 -9.57
CA LYS A 37 -4.19 -11.92 -10.28
C LYS A 37 -2.88 -12.39 -10.89
N LYS A 38 -2.63 -11.99 -12.13
CA LYS A 38 -1.35 -12.24 -12.81
C LYS A 38 -0.23 -11.44 -12.16
N ASP A 39 0.98 -11.98 -12.16
CA ASP A 39 2.18 -11.33 -11.60
C ASP A 39 2.47 -9.96 -12.24
N ALA A 40 2.09 -9.75 -13.50
CA ALA A 40 2.16 -8.46 -14.18
C ALA A 40 1.36 -7.36 -13.45
N ARG A 41 0.23 -7.72 -12.82
CA ARG A 41 -0.58 -6.78 -12.03
C ARG A 41 0.19 -6.28 -10.81
N TYR A 42 0.89 -7.17 -10.12
CA TYR A 42 1.69 -6.80 -8.96
C TYR A 42 2.89 -5.93 -9.32
N LEU A 43 3.57 -6.23 -10.41
CA LEU A 43 4.66 -5.38 -10.91
C LEU A 43 4.14 -3.99 -11.31
N ALA A 44 2.99 -3.93 -11.98
CA ALA A 44 2.32 -2.67 -12.31
C ALA A 44 1.95 -1.87 -11.05
N GLY A 45 1.40 -2.54 -10.02
CA GLY A 45 1.07 -1.92 -8.72
C GLY A 45 2.29 -1.39 -7.99
N MET A 46 3.41 -2.14 -7.97
CA MET A 46 4.69 -1.67 -7.42
C MET A 46 5.18 -0.44 -8.16
N ALA A 47 5.22 -0.47 -9.49
CA ALA A 47 5.63 0.67 -10.31
C ALA A 47 4.74 1.90 -10.04
N LYS A 48 3.42 1.71 -9.99
CA LYS A 48 2.46 2.79 -9.73
C LYS A 48 2.70 3.43 -8.37
N ALA A 49 2.88 2.64 -7.32
CA ALA A 49 3.18 3.13 -5.98
C ALA A 49 4.52 3.89 -5.93
N VAL A 50 5.57 3.34 -6.55
CA VAL A 50 6.91 3.96 -6.61
C VAL A 50 6.86 5.27 -7.41
N PHE A 51 6.21 5.31 -8.57
CA PHE A 51 6.14 6.52 -9.39
C PHE A 51 5.26 7.59 -8.75
N SER A 52 4.20 7.23 -8.03
CA SER A 52 3.34 8.16 -7.29
C SER A 52 4.02 8.78 -6.07
N SER A 53 5.06 8.15 -5.53
CA SER A 53 5.83 8.72 -4.41
C SER A 53 6.52 10.03 -4.83
N GLY A 54 6.09 11.15 -4.23
CA GLY A 54 6.60 12.49 -4.58
C GLY A 54 5.98 13.11 -5.84
N PHE A 55 4.93 12.50 -6.39
CA PHE A 55 4.11 13.05 -7.48
C PHE A 55 2.63 12.97 -7.13
N SER A 56 1.80 13.77 -7.82
CA SER A 56 0.36 13.62 -7.76
C SER A 56 -0.07 12.29 -8.39
N TRP A 57 -0.97 11.57 -7.71
CA TRP A 57 -1.59 10.35 -8.26
C TRP A 57 -2.25 10.60 -9.62
N GLU A 58 -2.89 11.76 -9.78
CA GLU A 58 -3.56 12.17 -11.01
C GLU A 58 -2.59 12.24 -12.20
N VAL A 59 -1.37 12.75 -12.00
CA VAL A 59 -0.34 12.82 -13.04
C VAL A 59 0.08 11.42 -13.49
N ILE A 60 0.25 10.49 -12.53
CA ILE A 60 0.60 9.11 -12.85
C ILE A 60 -0.56 8.40 -13.56
N GLU A 61 -1.81 8.59 -13.11
CA GLU A 61 -2.99 8.03 -13.77
C GLU A 61 -3.10 8.49 -15.24
N LYS A 62 -2.97 9.77 -15.50
CA LYS A 62 -3.01 10.31 -16.87
C LYS A 62 -1.92 9.73 -17.79
N LYS A 63 -0.76 9.41 -17.23
CA LYS A 63 0.36 8.81 -17.97
C LYS A 63 0.33 7.28 -18.00
N TRP A 64 -0.60 6.65 -17.30
CA TRP A 64 -0.58 5.19 -17.09
C TRP A 64 -0.59 4.36 -18.39
N PRO A 65 -1.38 4.70 -19.44
CA PRO A 65 -1.30 3.99 -20.71
C PRO A 65 0.10 4.05 -21.36
N GLY A 66 0.83 5.16 -21.17
CA GLY A 66 2.22 5.29 -21.59
C GLY A 66 3.17 4.36 -20.83
N PHE A 67 2.96 4.21 -19.53
CA PHE A 67 3.71 3.27 -18.70
C PHE A 67 3.46 1.81 -19.14
N GLU A 68 2.21 1.42 -19.37
CA GLU A 68 1.89 0.06 -19.84
C GLU A 68 2.55 -0.25 -21.18
N ALA A 69 2.55 0.69 -22.11
CA ALA A 69 3.21 0.52 -23.40
C ALA A 69 4.74 0.48 -23.27
N ALA A 70 5.35 1.34 -22.44
CA ALA A 70 6.79 1.44 -22.27
C ALA A 70 7.40 0.23 -21.55
N PHE A 71 6.66 -0.35 -20.59
CA PHE A 71 7.09 -1.50 -19.78
C PHE A 71 6.46 -2.84 -20.22
N ASP A 72 6.11 -3.01 -21.50
CA ASP A 72 5.58 -4.27 -22.06
C ASP A 72 4.43 -4.84 -21.22
N LYS A 73 3.45 -4.00 -20.85
CA LYS A 73 2.31 -4.33 -19.98
C LYS A 73 2.72 -4.91 -18.62
N PHE A 74 3.90 -4.55 -18.17
CA PHE A 74 4.52 -5.02 -16.93
C PHE A 74 4.67 -6.54 -16.85
N GLU A 75 4.88 -7.21 -17.99
CA GLU A 75 5.19 -8.64 -18.01
C GLU A 75 6.53 -8.90 -17.28
N PRO A 76 6.54 -9.56 -16.09
CA PRO A 76 7.72 -9.54 -15.23
C PRO A 76 8.96 -10.13 -15.88
N LYS A 77 8.81 -11.22 -16.65
CA LYS A 77 9.96 -11.86 -17.32
C LYS A 77 10.57 -10.96 -18.40
N LYS A 78 9.76 -10.20 -19.12
CA LYS A 78 10.23 -9.23 -20.12
C LYS A 78 10.94 -8.08 -19.45
N VAL A 79 10.30 -7.44 -18.46
CA VAL A 79 10.87 -6.28 -17.75
C VAL A 79 12.15 -6.65 -17.00
N ALA A 80 12.21 -7.84 -16.38
CA ALA A 80 13.42 -8.34 -15.69
C ALA A 80 14.63 -8.50 -16.61
N ALA A 81 14.39 -8.72 -17.91
CA ALA A 81 15.41 -8.90 -18.93
C ALA A 81 15.87 -7.59 -19.61
N TYR A 82 15.36 -6.44 -19.22
CA TYR A 82 15.79 -5.17 -19.79
C TYR A 82 17.27 -4.90 -19.51
N GLY A 83 18.02 -4.62 -20.58
CA GLY A 83 19.40 -4.15 -20.55
C GLY A 83 19.53 -2.65 -20.73
N ASP A 84 20.78 -2.19 -20.89
CA ASP A 84 21.14 -0.77 -20.95
C ASP A 84 20.43 -0.03 -22.10
N GLU A 85 20.33 -0.65 -23.29
CA GLU A 85 19.66 -0.06 -24.44
C GLU A 85 18.17 0.26 -24.15
N LYS A 86 17.45 -0.69 -23.49
CA LYS A 86 16.05 -0.47 -23.11
C LYS A 86 15.93 0.57 -22.00
N LEU A 87 16.88 0.60 -21.06
CA LEU A 87 16.96 1.63 -20.03
C LEU A 87 17.13 3.02 -20.65
N ASP A 88 18.05 3.18 -21.58
CA ASP A 88 18.28 4.44 -22.30
C ASP A 88 17.05 4.90 -23.10
N ALA A 89 16.33 3.96 -23.72
CA ALA A 89 15.07 4.25 -24.40
C ALA A 89 14.00 4.76 -23.41
N LEU A 90 13.86 4.13 -22.24
CA LEU A 90 12.92 4.54 -21.20
C LEU A 90 13.26 5.92 -20.61
N LEU A 91 14.53 6.27 -20.48
CA LEU A 91 14.99 7.59 -20.02
C LEU A 91 14.63 8.72 -20.99
N LYS A 92 14.43 8.40 -22.26
CA LYS A 92 14.04 9.35 -23.33
C LYS A 92 12.52 9.33 -23.59
N ASP A 93 11.78 8.34 -23.09
CA ASP A 93 10.36 8.17 -23.36
C ASP A 93 9.49 9.23 -22.67
N THR A 94 8.91 10.16 -23.42
CA THR A 94 8.07 11.25 -22.89
C THR A 94 6.69 10.79 -22.42
N ARG A 95 6.27 9.58 -22.77
CA ARG A 95 4.99 8.99 -22.32
C ARG A 95 4.98 8.68 -20.84
N ILE A 96 6.16 8.48 -20.22
CA ILE A 96 6.32 8.17 -18.81
C ILE A 96 6.97 9.33 -18.03
N VAL A 97 7.05 9.19 -16.71
CA VAL A 97 7.90 10.05 -15.86
C VAL A 97 9.34 9.55 -15.96
N ARG A 98 10.21 10.37 -16.56
CA ARG A 98 11.61 10.03 -16.85
C ARG A 98 12.49 10.18 -15.60
N ASN A 99 12.29 9.29 -14.61
CA ASN A 99 13.09 9.21 -13.40
C ASN A 99 13.88 7.90 -13.41
N GLY A 100 15.19 7.99 -13.69
CA GLY A 100 16.07 6.83 -13.84
C GLY A 100 16.05 5.89 -12.64
N ALA A 101 16.06 6.45 -11.42
CA ALA A 101 16.04 5.64 -10.22
C ALA A 101 14.71 4.86 -10.02
N LYS A 102 13.57 5.41 -10.47
CA LYS A 102 12.26 4.71 -10.44
C LYS A 102 12.12 3.71 -11.59
N ILE A 103 12.71 4.00 -12.75
CA ILE A 103 12.79 3.07 -13.88
C ILE A 103 13.63 1.85 -13.47
N MET A 104 14.82 2.05 -12.92
CA MET A 104 15.65 0.96 -12.40
C MET A 104 14.92 0.16 -11.32
N ALA A 105 14.27 0.82 -10.38
CA ALA A 105 13.49 0.14 -9.35
C ALA A 105 12.39 -0.76 -9.95
N THR A 106 11.77 -0.38 -11.06
CA THR A 106 10.78 -1.22 -11.73
C THR A 106 11.40 -2.48 -12.32
N ILE A 107 12.60 -2.38 -12.89
CA ILE A 107 13.35 -3.53 -13.43
C ILE A 107 13.78 -4.48 -12.29
N GLU A 108 14.31 -3.93 -11.19
CA GLU A 108 14.69 -4.70 -10.00
C GLU A 108 13.47 -5.40 -9.37
N ASN A 109 12.35 -4.71 -9.28
CA ASN A 109 11.10 -5.28 -8.79
C ASN A 109 10.56 -6.38 -9.72
N ALA A 110 10.77 -6.28 -11.04
CA ALA A 110 10.43 -7.36 -11.95
C ALA A 110 11.24 -8.62 -11.66
N ARG A 111 12.55 -8.50 -11.41
CA ARG A 111 13.42 -9.61 -11.00
C ARG A 111 12.96 -10.22 -9.67
N PHE A 112 12.59 -9.39 -8.71
CA PHE A 112 12.03 -9.82 -7.43
C PHE A 112 10.71 -10.58 -7.62
N VAL A 113 9.78 -10.07 -8.42
CA VAL A 113 8.50 -10.76 -8.72
C VAL A 113 8.74 -12.10 -9.38
N VAL A 114 9.63 -12.19 -10.36
CA VAL A 114 9.99 -13.46 -11.04
C VAL A 114 10.57 -14.47 -10.05
N SER A 115 11.51 -14.04 -9.21
CA SER A 115 12.13 -14.89 -8.19
C SER A 115 11.11 -15.41 -7.17
N THR A 116 10.27 -14.52 -6.65
CA THR A 116 9.22 -14.86 -5.67
C THR A 116 8.18 -15.82 -6.28
N ALA A 117 7.75 -15.55 -7.51
CA ALA A 117 6.81 -16.41 -8.22
C ALA A 117 7.37 -17.83 -8.44
N LYS A 118 8.66 -17.95 -8.72
CA LYS A 118 9.34 -19.26 -8.83
C LYS A 118 9.30 -20.04 -7.51
N GLN A 119 9.41 -19.37 -6.38
CA GLN A 119 9.43 -20.01 -5.06
C GLN A 119 8.03 -20.38 -4.54
N HIS A 120 7.03 -19.54 -4.83
CA HIS A 120 5.69 -19.63 -4.24
C HIS A 120 4.60 -20.01 -5.26
N GLY A 121 4.95 -20.20 -6.55
CA GLY A 121 4.01 -20.47 -7.64
C GLY A 121 3.42 -19.22 -8.29
N SER A 122 3.24 -18.12 -7.54
CA SER A 122 2.94 -16.76 -8.03
C SER A 122 3.24 -15.74 -6.95
N PHE A 123 3.37 -14.46 -7.34
CA PHE A 123 3.52 -13.37 -6.37
C PHE A 123 2.24 -13.19 -5.53
N GLY A 124 1.07 -13.41 -6.14
CA GLY A 124 -0.20 -13.38 -5.43
C GLY A 124 -0.32 -14.47 -4.35
N LYS A 125 0.15 -15.68 -4.63
CA LYS A 125 0.21 -16.76 -3.62
C LYS A 125 1.17 -16.43 -2.47
N PHE A 126 2.30 -15.80 -2.76
CA PHE A 126 3.22 -15.31 -1.74
C PHE A 126 2.53 -14.32 -0.80
N LEU A 127 1.85 -13.30 -1.35
CA LEU A 127 1.13 -12.31 -0.54
C LEU A 127 -0.02 -12.95 0.24
N ALA A 128 -0.81 -13.80 -0.38
CA ALA A 128 -1.94 -14.50 0.27
C ALA A 128 -1.49 -15.46 1.37
N GLY A 129 -0.29 -16.03 1.26
CA GLY A 129 0.29 -16.91 2.27
C GLY A 129 0.94 -16.18 3.46
N TRP A 130 1.11 -14.85 3.41
CA TRP A 130 1.68 -14.10 4.53
C TRP A 130 0.65 -13.96 5.66
N PRO A 131 1.05 -14.11 6.94
CA PRO A 131 0.12 -13.97 8.06
C PRO A 131 -0.56 -12.60 8.08
N GLU A 132 -1.88 -12.57 8.05
CA GLU A 132 -2.67 -11.33 8.06
C GLU A 132 -2.46 -10.47 9.33
N THR A 133 -1.90 -11.06 10.37
CA THR A 133 -1.58 -10.39 11.64
C THR A 133 -0.19 -9.77 11.66
N ASP A 134 0.58 -9.86 10.56
CA ASP A 134 1.98 -9.43 10.48
C ASP A 134 2.26 -8.56 9.25
N GLN A 135 1.53 -7.46 9.10
CA GLN A 135 1.81 -6.45 8.06
C GLN A 135 3.20 -5.84 8.21
N VAL A 136 3.67 -5.63 9.44
CA VAL A 136 4.98 -5.00 9.69
C VAL A 136 6.11 -5.91 9.22
N GLY A 137 6.00 -7.22 9.45
CA GLY A 137 6.95 -8.19 8.92
C GLY A 137 6.94 -8.24 7.39
N LEU A 138 5.74 -8.21 6.76
CA LEU A 138 5.62 -8.13 5.31
C LEU A 138 6.27 -6.85 4.73
N MET A 139 6.05 -5.72 5.37
CA MET A 139 6.66 -4.44 4.98
C MET A 139 8.20 -4.48 5.11
N ASP A 140 8.73 -5.07 6.18
CA ASP A 140 10.18 -5.23 6.37
C ASP A 140 10.77 -6.18 5.30
N TYR A 141 10.07 -7.28 4.99
CA TYR A 141 10.46 -8.20 3.93
C TYR A 141 10.49 -7.51 2.56
N LEU A 142 9.41 -6.79 2.19
CA LEU A 142 9.34 -6.07 0.92
C LEU A 142 10.37 -4.94 0.83
N HIS A 143 10.63 -4.24 1.94
CA HIS A 143 11.67 -3.19 1.99
C HIS A 143 13.08 -3.74 1.72
N LYS A 144 13.37 -4.96 2.20
CA LYS A 144 14.68 -5.60 2.02
C LYS A 144 14.88 -6.23 0.64
N ASN A 145 13.82 -6.74 0.04
CA ASN A 145 13.90 -7.57 -1.17
C ASN A 145 13.41 -6.86 -2.43
N ALA A 146 12.61 -5.81 -2.30
CA ALA A 146 12.11 -5.00 -3.41
C ALA A 146 12.74 -3.60 -3.39
N SER A 147 12.80 -2.97 -4.55
CA SER A 147 13.37 -1.64 -4.70
C SER A 147 12.33 -0.56 -4.46
N ARG A 148 12.63 0.41 -3.59
CA ARG A 148 11.81 1.59 -3.26
C ARG A 148 10.40 1.29 -2.71
N LEU A 149 10.17 0.09 -2.19
CA LEU A 149 8.95 -0.30 -1.48
C LEU A 149 9.11 -0.19 0.03
N GLY A 150 9.45 0.99 0.53
CA GLY A 150 9.53 1.28 1.96
C GLY A 150 8.40 2.19 2.44
N GLY A 151 8.13 2.19 3.74
CA GLY A 151 7.20 3.12 4.41
C GLY A 151 5.80 3.16 3.76
N ALA A 152 5.32 4.37 3.49
CA ALA A 152 3.99 4.59 2.93
C ALA A 152 3.81 3.95 1.54
N THR A 153 4.86 3.95 0.69
CA THR A 153 4.80 3.36 -0.65
C THR A 153 4.40 1.88 -0.58
N CYS A 154 4.98 1.12 0.35
CA CYS A 154 4.65 -0.28 0.57
C CYS A 154 3.20 -0.45 1.07
N GLN A 155 2.76 0.38 2.02
CA GLN A 155 1.41 0.31 2.58
C GLN A 155 0.33 0.55 1.51
N TYR A 156 0.53 1.54 0.64
CA TYR A 156 -0.37 1.80 -0.48
C TYR A 156 -0.35 0.67 -1.51
N PHE A 157 0.83 0.15 -1.88
CA PHE A 157 0.95 -1.01 -2.76
C PHE A 157 0.14 -2.19 -2.22
N LEU A 158 0.38 -2.61 -0.98
CA LEU A 158 -0.33 -3.73 -0.35
C LEU A 158 -1.86 -3.52 -0.37
N ARG A 159 -2.31 -2.32 0.04
CA ARG A 159 -3.73 -1.96 0.08
C ARG A 159 -4.39 -2.05 -1.29
N PHE A 160 -3.77 -1.49 -2.33
CA PHE A 160 -4.37 -1.45 -3.66
C PHE A 160 -4.30 -2.79 -4.39
N GLU A 161 -3.36 -3.64 -4.02
CA GLU A 161 -3.27 -5.00 -4.57
C GLU A 161 -4.12 -6.03 -3.80
N GLY A 162 -4.85 -5.62 -2.79
CA GLY A 162 -5.87 -6.44 -2.13
C GLY A 162 -5.48 -7.02 -0.79
N TRP A 163 -4.24 -6.80 -0.34
CA TRP A 163 -3.84 -7.22 1.00
C TRP A 163 -4.49 -6.32 2.06
N ASP A 164 -4.99 -6.91 3.15
CA ASP A 164 -5.74 -6.18 4.18
C ASP A 164 -4.82 -5.33 5.07
N ALA A 165 -4.35 -4.21 4.52
CA ALA A 165 -3.33 -3.36 5.11
C ALA A 165 -3.88 -2.12 5.83
N PHE A 166 -3.28 -1.71 6.94
CA PHE A 166 -3.39 -0.35 7.46
C PHE A 166 -2.47 0.61 6.68
N ILE A 167 -2.84 1.88 6.64
CA ILE A 167 -2.00 2.95 6.10
C ILE A 167 -1.77 3.98 7.19
N LEU A 168 -0.50 4.24 7.51
CA LEU A 168 -0.08 5.24 8.50
C LEU A 168 -0.12 6.65 7.88
N SER A 169 -1.31 7.07 7.43
CA SER A 169 -1.53 8.44 7.02
C SER A 169 -1.40 9.39 8.21
N GLY A 170 -1.22 10.69 7.95
CA GLY A 170 -1.11 11.68 9.03
C GLY A 170 -2.27 11.62 10.02
N ASP A 171 -3.50 11.38 9.56
CA ASP A 171 -4.65 11.28 10.43
C ASP A 171 -4.68 9.97 11.22
N VAL A 172 -4.28 8.85 10.60
CA VAL A 172 -4.12 7.58 11.34
C VAL A 172 -3.07 7.72 12.44
N VAL A 173 -1.94 8.37 12.15
CA VAL A 173 -0.88 8.62 13.14
C VAL A 173 -1.40 9.51 14.30
N LYS A 174 -2.14 10.58 14.01
CA LYS A 174 -2.78 11.42 15.04
C LYS A 174 -3.73 10.60 15.92
N ALA A 175 -4.53 9.71 15.32
CA ALA A 175 -5.42 8.83 16.08
C ALA A 175 -4.61 7.85 16.96
N LEU A 176 -3.56 7.23 16.46
CA LEU A 176 -2.69 6.34 17.23
C LEU A 176 -2.02 7.05 18.42
N ILE A 177 -1.59 8.29 18.24
CA ILE A 177 -1.05 9.13 19.33
C ILE A 177 -2.14 9.43 20.35
N ARG A 178 -3.31 9.88 19.93
CA ARG A 178 -4.46 10.13 20.82
C ARG A 178 -4.86 8.91 21.65
N GLU A 179 -4.79 7.72 21.05
CA GLU A 179 -5.10 6.46 21.73
C GLU A 179 -3.94 5.94 22.61
N GLY A 180 -2.80 6.61 22.63
CA GLY A 180 -1.65 6.24 23.44
C GLY A 180 -0.91 4.98 22.92
N VAL A 181 -1.08 4.65 21.64
CA VAL A 181 -0.36 3.51 21.01
C VAL A 181 1.09 3.88 20.75
N VAL A 182 1.32 5.10 20.30
CA VAL A 182 2.65 5.69 20.05
C VAL A 182 2.67 7.13 20.52
N ALA A 183 3.88 7.65 20.82
CA ALA A 183 4.03 9.05 21.25
C ALA A 183 4.28 10.02 20.09
N LYS A 184 4.72 9.50 18.92
CA LYS A 184 5.07 10.28 17.72
C LYS A 184 4.85 9.44 16.47
N ASN A 185 5.19 9.97 15.31
CA ASN A 185 5.17 9.20 14.06
C ASN A 185 6.00 7.91 14.18
N PRO A 186 5.39 6.70 14.00
CA PRO A 186 6.05 5.43 14.22
C PRO A 186 7.03 5.11 13.10
N THR A 187 8.31 5.19 13.39
CA THR A 187 9.41 4.86 12.46
C THR A 187 10.34 3.77 13.02
N SER A 188 10.37 3.60 14.36
CA SER A 188 11.18 2.56 14.99
C SER A 188 10.48 1.19 14.92
N LYS A 189 11.28 0.10 14.96
CA LYS A 189 10.73 -1.27 15.05
C LYS A 189 9.80 -1.44 16.26
N LYS A 190 10.13 -0.82 17.39
CA LYS A 190 9.30 -0.85 18.61
C LYS A 190 7.95 -0.19 18.39
N ASP A 191 7.93 1.00 17.79
CA ASP A 191 6.68 1.72 17.52
C ASP A 191 5.82 0.98 16.50
N LEU A 192 6.44 0.44 15.43
CA LEU A 192 5.71 -0.35 14.42
C LEU A 192 5.13 -1.63 15.02
N ALA A 193 5.85 -2.31 15.93
CA ALA A 193 5.32 -3.45 16.65
C ALA A 193 4.11 -3.08 17.54
N ALA A 194 4.15 -1.93 18.21
CA ALA A 194 3.03 -1.43 19.00
C ALA A 194 1.81 -1.10 18.10
N VAL A 195 2.04 -0.50 16.93
CA VAL A 195 1.00 -0.26 15.93
C VAL A 195 0.37 -1.58 15.47
N GLN A 196 1.20 -2.58 15.10
CA GLN A 196 0.70 -3.89 14.67
C GLN A 196 -0.16 -4.55 15.77
N ALA A 197 0.30 -4.54 17.02
CA ALA A 197 -0.45 -5.10 18.15
C ALA A 197 -1.80 -4.39 18.32
N ALA A 198 -1.85 -3.06 18.21
CA ALA A 198 -3.08 -2.30 18.32
C ALA A 198 -4.09 -2.65 17.20
N PHE A 199 -3.64 -2.72 15.95
CA PHE A 199 -4.50 -3.12 14.83
C PHE A 199 -5.00 -4.55 14.98
N ASN A 200 -4.17 -5.49 15.43
CA ASN A 200 -4.57 -6.86 15.68
C ASN A 200 -5.63 -6.95 16.79
N GLN A 201 -5.47 -6.16 17.87
CA GLN A 201 -6.46 -6.09 18.93
C GLN A 201 -7.79 -5.53 18.43
N TRP A 202 -7.79 -4.39 17.72
CA TRP A 202 -9.01 -3.79 17.18
C TRP A 202 -9.70 -4.69 16.15
N ARG A 203 -8.94 -5.43 15.33
CA ARG A 203 -9.49 -6.46 14.43
C ARG A 203 -10.20 -7.56 15.20
N LYS A 204 -9.60 -8.05 16.30
CA LYS A 204 -10.22 -9.07 17.18
C LYS A 204 -11.51 -8.54 17.83
N GLU A 205 -11.52 -7.29 18.29
CA GLU A 205 -12.67 -6.65 18.93
C GLU A 205 -13.82 -6.42 17.94
N SER A 206 -13.53 -5.79 16.81
CA SER A 206 -14.56 -5.30 15.88
C SER A 206 -14.98 -6.30 14.80
N LYS A 207 -14.18 -7.35 14.56
CA LYS A 207 -14.31 -8.29 13.42
C LYS A 207 -14.23 -7.60 12.05
N ARG A 208 -13.76 -6.34 12.00
CA ARG A 208 -13.58 -5.60 10.75
C ARG A 208 -12.25 -5.90 10.09
N PRO A 209 -12.16 -5.82 8.76
CA PRO A 209 -10.89 -5.79 8.05
C PRO A 209 -10.00 -4.65 8.52
N VAL A 210 -8.68 -4.87 8.55
CA VAL A 210 -7.68 -3.87 8.99
C VAL A 210 -7.75 -2.59 8.15
N ARG A 211 -8.05 -2.70 6.85
CA ARG A 211 -8.25 -1.54 5.96
C ARG A 211 -9.41 -0.64 6.40
N GLU A 212 -10.50 -1.23 6.92
CA GLU A 212 -11.62 -0.46 7.45
C GLU A 212 -11.28 0.19 8.77
N ILE A 213 -10.62 -0.54 9.68
CA ILE A 213 -10.12 -0.03 10.96
C ILE A 213 -9.21 1.18 10.70
N SER A 214 -8.27 1.07 9.77
CA SER A 214 -7.37 2.15 9.38
C SER A 214 -8.15 3.38 8.87
N ARG A 215 -9.20 3.17 8.07
CA ARG A 215 -10.04 4.27 7.57
C ARG A 215 -10.86 4.92 8.69
N ILE A 216 -11.47 4.12 9.57
CA ILE A 216 -12.25 4.62 10.71
C ILE A 216 -11.37 5.42 11.68
N LEU A 217 -10.13 4.95 11.94
CA LEU A 217 -9.15 5.73 12.70
C LEU A 217 -8.91 7.11 12.09
N ALA A 218 -8.70 7.20 10.78
CA ALA A 218 -8.53 8.48 10.09
C ALA A 218 -9.77 9.37 10.24
N LEU A 219 -10.97 8.82 10.05
CA LEU A 219 -12.24 9.53 10.20
C LEU A 219 -12.48 10.03 11.64
N SER A 220 -11.93 9.35 12.65
CA SER A 220 -12.07 9.71 14.05
C SER A 220 -11.29 10.97 14.46
N VAL A 221 -10.44 11.51 13.61
CA VAL A 221 -9.68 12.75 13.85
C VAL A 221 -10.52 14.00 13.55
N GLY A 222 -11.61 13.84 12.82
CA GLY A 222 -12.50 14.93 12.43
C GLY A 222 -12.28 15.38 10.98
N PRO A 223 -13.17 16.26 10.48
CA PRO A 223 -13.00 16.84 9.15
C PRO A 223 -11.73 17.69 9.13
N LYS A 224 -11.03 17.69 8.00
CA LYS A 224 -10.00 18.69 7.76
C LYS A 224 -10.69 20.04 7.77
N GLY A 225 -10.21 20.96 8.60
CA GLY A 225 -10.65 22.35 8.53
C GLY A 225 -10.54 22.89 7.10
N PRO A 226 -11.25 23.95 6.75
CA PRO A 226 -11.08 24.60 5.47
C PRO A 226 -9.58 24.90 5.26
N ALA A 227 -9.07 24.51 4.08
CA ALA A 227 -7.69 24.78 3.68
C ALA A 227 -7.49 26.29 3.44
#